data_0843472daf7ff5776091d8c440804c8c
#
_entry.id   0843472daf7ff5776091d8c440804c8c
#
_cell.length_a   1.000
_cell.length_b   1.000
_cell.length_c   1.000
_cell.angle_alpha   90.00
_cell.angle_beta   90.00
_cell.angle_gamma   90.00
#
_symmetry.space_group_name_H-M   'P 1'
#
loop_
_entity.id
_entity.type
_entity.pdbx_description
1 polymer ?
#
loop_
_entity_poly.entity_id
_entity_poly.type
_entity_poly.pdbx_seq_one_letter_code
_entity_poly.pdbx_strand_id
1 'polypeptide(L)'
;MVTGAIRTDLILSAEIMAISLAEVATQPILMRAIILVVVAVLITVLVYGVAALIVKLDDIGLALTERRSRRVQRLGRGLVGAMPYVMRVVSGVGIAAMIWVGGHLVLSGSYTLGWHAPYGFVHTLEDSAGQVPAVGGVLAWLVDTVASALVGLLVGFAVGVLRLIPKRNPKATPEQEHESVAQVIPPSA
;
A
#
# COMPACT_ATOMS: atom_id res chain seq x y z
N MET A 1 15.26 -9.45 4.40
CA MET A 1 13.79 -9.31 4.50
C MET A 1 13.35 -8.09 5.30
N VAL A 2 13.92 -7.80 6.47
CA VAL A 2 13.55 -6.65 7.33
C VAL A 2 13.70 -5.29 6.64
N THR A 3 14.79 -5.06 5.92
CA THR A 3 15.04 -3.80 5.19
C THR A 3 13.98 -3.49 4.14
N GLY A 4 13.45 -4.52 3.46
CA GLY A 4 12.35 -4.33 2.49
C GLY A 4 11.06 -3.91 3.17
N ALA A 5 10.72 -4.53 4.30
CA ALA A 5 9.53 -4.19 5.08
C ALA A 5 9.59 -2.75 5.61
N ILE A 6 10.72 -2.34 6.21
CA ILE A 6 10.93 -0.98 6.70
C ILE A 6 10.79 0.05 5.57
N ARG A 7 11.36 -0.24 4.40
CA ARG A 7 11.28 0.65 3.24
C ARG A 7 9.85 0.81 2.74
N THR A 8 9.09 -0.27 2.70
CA THR A 8 7.68 -0.25 2.30
C THR A 8 6.84 0.54 3.31
N ASP A 9 7.04 0.32 4.61
CA ASP A 9 6.34 1.03 5.69
C ASP A 9 6.63 2.54 5.64
N LEU A 10 7.89 2.93 5.43
CA LEU A 10 8.27 4.34 5.28
C LEU A 10 7.56 5.01 4.09
N ILE A 11 7.50 4.33 2.94
CA ILE A 11 6.83 4.85 1.74
C ILE A 11 5.33 5.03 2.00
N LEU A 12 4.68 4.04 2.61
CA LEU A 12 3.27 4.09 2.97
C LEU A 12 2.96 5.19 3.97
N SER A 13 3.78 5.33 5.00
CA SER A 13 3.63 6.40 5.99
C SER A 13 3.77 7.79 5.35
N ALA A 14 4.74 7.95 4.45
CA ALA A 14 4.92 9.20 3.72
C ALA A 14 3.74 9.51 2.80
N GLU A 15 3.16 8.50 2.14
CA GLU A 15 1.97 8.63 1.30
C GLU A 15 0.75 9.10 2.10
N ILE A 16 0.48 8.46 3.24
CA ILE A 16 -0.64 8.83 4.12
C ILE A 16 -0.46 10.26 4.65
N MET A 17 0.77 10.65 5.02
CA MET A 17 1.05 12.01 5.45
C MET A 17 0.86 13.04 4.34
N ALA A 18 1.24 12.72 3.10
CA ALA A 18 1.04 13.58 1.95
C ALA A 18 -0.46 13.81 1.66
N ILE A 19 -1.26 12.74 1.69
CA ILE A 19 -2.72 12.82 1.53
C ILE A 19 -3.34 13.66 2.65
N SER A 20 -3.00 13.36 3.91
CA SER A 20 -3.50 14.10 5.06
C SER A 20 -3.13 15.59 5.01
N LEU A 21 -1.91 15.91 4.54
CA LEU A 21 -1.48 17.29 4.36
C LEU A 21 -2.26 18.01 3.26
N ALA A 22 -2.57 17.32 2.16
CA ALA A 22 -3.36 17.88 1.07
C ALA A 22 -4.78 18.22 1.53
N GLU A 23 -5.43 17.34 2.29
CA GLU A 23 -6.76 17.55 2.86
C GLU A 23 -6.85 18.77 3.79
N VAL A 24 -5.80 19.03 4.56
CA VAL A 24 -5.77 20.14 5.51
C VAL A 24 -5.01 21.37 4.99
N ALA A 25 -4.70 21.44 3.69
CA ALA A 25 -3.87 22.50 3.09
C ALA A 25 -4.41 23.91 3.32
N THR A 26 -5.73 24.08 3.39
CA THR A 26 -6.41 25.35 3.61
C THR A 26 -6.50 25.78 5.08
N GLN A 27 -6.15 24.90 6.02
CA GLN A 27 -6.23 25.18 7.45
C GLN A 27 -5.04 26.03 7.94
N PRO A 28 -5.21 26.82 9.03
CA PRO A 28 -4.09 27.50 9.69
C PRO A 28 -2.97 26.54 10.09
N ILE A 29 -1.74 27.00 10.10
CA ILE A 29 -0.55 26.15 10.30
C ILE A 29 -0.59 25.34 11.61
N LEU A 30 -1.09 25.95 12.68
CA LEU A 30 -1.24 25.29 13.98
C LEU A 30 -2.26 24.14 13.91
N MET A 31 -3.44 24.40 13.32
CA MET A 31 -4.49 23.39 13.16
C MET A 31 -4.01 22.25 12.26
N ARG A 32 -3.31 22.56 11.17
CA ARG A 32 -2.68 21.58 10.29
C ARG A 32 -1.72 20.67 11.04
N ALA A 33 -0.85 21.24 11.87
CA ALA A 33 0.11 20.48 12.68
C ALA A 33 -0.62 19.55 13.67
N ILE A 34 -1.64 20.04 14.36
CA ILE A 34 -2.43 19.24 15.31
C ILE A 34 -3.11 18.08 14.61
N ILE A 35 -3.79 18.34 13.48
CA ILE A 35 -4.48 17.27 12.71
C ILE A 35 -3.49 16.20 12.25
N LEU A 36 -2.33 16.59 11.71
CA LEU A 36 -1.31 15.63 11.26
C LEU A 36 -0.78 14.76 12.39
N VAL A 37 -0.55 15.34 13.58
CA VAL A 37 -0.13 14.58 14.76
C VAL A 37 -1.22 13.59 15.19
N VAL A 38 -2.48 14.04 15.24
CA VAL A 38 -3.61 13.17 15.61
C VAL A 38 -3.76 12.02 14.61
N VAL A 39 -3.69 12.31 13.32
CA VAL A 39 -3.75 11.29 12.26
C VAL A 39 -2.61 10.31 12.38
N ALA A 40 -1.37 10.77 12.59
CA ALA A 40 -0.20 9.92 12.77
C ALA A 40 -0.36 8.95 13.94
N VAL A 41 -0.78 9.45 15.10
CA VAL A 41 -1.02 8.63 16.28
C VAL A 41 -2.16 7.62 16.04
N LEU A 42 -3.26 8.08 15.46
CA LEU A 42 -4.44 7.24 15.21
C LEU A 42 -4.11 6.09 14.25
N ILE A 43 -3.42 6.38 13.14
CA ILE A 43 -3.03 5.36 12.17
C ILE A 43 -2.01 4.39 12.78
N THR A 44 -1.03 4.89 13.54
CA THR A 44 -0.06 4.05 14.23
C THR A 44 -0.76 3.07 15.18
N VAL A 45 -1.66 3.57 16.03
CA VAL A 45 -2.42 2.73 16.97
C VAL A 45 -3.30 1.72 16.22
N LEU A 46 -3.93 2.13 15.13
CA LEU A 46 -4.80 1.27 14.35
C LEU A 46 -3.99 0.14 13.68
N VAL A 47 -2.91 0.47 12.98
CA VAL A 47 -2.09 -0.52 12.24
C VAL A 47 -1.41 -1.51 13.20
N TYR A 48 -0.73 -1.00 14.22
CA TYR A 48 -0.05 -1.86 15.20
C TYR A 48 -1.06 -2.58 16.09
N GLY A 49 -2.21 -1.97 16.39
CA GLY A 49 -3.31 -2.60 17.13
C GLY A 49 -3.89 -3.81 16.39
N VAL A 50 -4.15 -3.67 15.09
CA VAL A 50 -4.63 -4.79 14.24
C VAL A 50 -3.56 -5.87 14.14
N ALA A 51 -2.30 -5.51 13.93
CA ALA A 51 -1.20 -6.48 13.88
C ALA A 51 -1.06 -7.25 15.21
N ALA A 52 -1.08 -6.55 16.33
CA ALA A 52 -1.03 -7.15 17.67
C ALA A 52 -2.24 -8.05 17.95
N LEU A 53 -3.44 -7.67 17.49
CA LEU A 53 -4.65 -8.47 17.62
C LEU A 53 -4.52 -9.80 16.85
N ILE A 54 -4.00 -9.76 15.63
CA ILE A 54 -3.79 -10.96 14.81
C ILE A 54 -2.81 -11.92 15.49
N VAL A 55 -1.65 -11.40 15.94
CA VAL A 55 -0.65 -12.21 16.67
C VAL A 55 -1.25 -12.79 17.95
N LYS A 56 -2.01 -11.99 18.70
CA LYS A 56 -2.66 -12.43 19.94
C LYS A 56 -3.70 -13.52 19.69
N LEU A 57 -4.44 -13.46 18.59
CA LEU A 57 -5.41 -14.49 18.21
C LEU A 57 -4.72 -15.83 17.90
N ASP A 58 -3.55 -15.81 17.27
CA ASP A 58 -2.75 -17.00 17.01
C ASP A 58 -2.23 -17.61 18.31
N ASP A 59 -1.65 -16.81 19.20
CA ASP A 59 -1.18 -17.25 20.52
C ASP A 59 -2.31 -17.86 21.36
N ILE A 60 -3.49 -17.24 21.38
CA ILE A 60 -4.67 -17.75 22.07
C ILE A 60 -5.10 -19.09 21.44
N GLY A 61 -5.11 -19.17 20.12
CA GLY A 61 -5.42 -20.39 19.40
C GLY A 61 -4.52 -21.55 19.81
N LEU A 62 -3.21 -21.32 19.85
CA LEU A 62 -2.22 -22.30 20.31
C LEU A 62 -2.45 -22.71 21.76
N ALA A 63 -2.61 -21.76 22.67
CA ALA A 63 -2.86 -22.02 24.09
C ALA A 63 -4.16 -22.83 24.34
N LEU A 64 -5.18 -22.63 23.49
CA LEU A 64 -6.42 -23.41 23.57
C LEU A 64 -6.23 -24.86 23.10
N THR A 65 -5.29 -25.14 22.19
CA THR A 65 -5.01 -26.50 21.73
C THR A 65 -4.39 -27.39 22.83
N GLU A 66 -3.72 -26.77 23.80
CA GLU A 66 -3.07 -27.47 24.92
C GLU A 66 -4.03 -27.77 26.11
N ARG A 67 -5.23 -27.22 26.08
CA ARG A 67 -6.21 -27.41 27.17
C ARG A 67 -6.75 -28.83 27.21
N ARG A 68 -7.06 -29.36 28.41
CA ARG A 68 -7.56 -30.74 28.63
C ARG A 68 -8.96 -30.99 28.01
N SER A 69 -9.77 -29.97 27.80
CA SER A 69 -11.14 -30.13 27.29
C SER A 69 -11.14 -30.29 25.75
N ARG A 70 -11.71 -31.39 25.25
CA ARG A 70 -11.84 -31.65 23.80
C ARG A 70 -12.59 -30.57 23.02
N ARG A 71 -13.56 -29.87 23.66
CA ARG A 71 -14.29 -28.76 23.02
C ARG A 71 -13.37 -27.55 22.83
N VAL A 72 -12.58 -27.22 23.85
CA VAL A 72 -11.63 -26.10 23.82
C VAL A 72 -10.51 -26.36 22.81
N GLN A 73 -10.01 -27.60 22.75
CA GLN A 73 -9.02 -28.01 21.74
C GLN A 73 -9.55 -27.88 20.30
N ARG A 74 -10.83 -28.20 20.07
CA ARG A 74 -11.45 -28.02 18.74
C ARG A 74 -11.53 -26.55 18.36
N LEU A 75 -11.88 -25.66 19.28
CA LEU A 75 -11.89 -24.22 19.07
C LEU A 75 -10.48 -23.68 18.79
N GLY A 76 -9.48 -24.09 19.57
CA GLY A 76 -8.08 -23.73 19.35
C GLY A 76 -7.58 -24.13 17.96
N ARG A 77 -7.81 -25.38 17.55
CA ARG A 77 -7.45 -25.88 16.22
C ARG A 77 -8.18 -25.14 15.09
N GLY A 78 -9.45 -24.78 15.30
CA GLY A 78 -10.21 -23.96 14.36
C GLY A 78 -9.62 -22.56 14.21
N LEU A 79 -9.23 -21.94 15.32
CA LEU A 79 -8.64 -20.60 15.33
C LEU A 79 -7.27 -20.59 14.65
N VAL A 80 -6.37 -21.49 15.00
CA VAL A 80 -5.06 -21.65 14.34
C VAL A 80 -5.22 -21.97 12.85
N GLY A 81 -6.17 -22.85 12.50
CA GLY A 81 -6.45 -23.19 11.11
C GLY A 81 -7.05 -22.03 10.30
N ALA A 82 -7.73 -21.08 10.95
CA ALA A 82 -8.27 -19.88 10.30
C ALA A 82 -7.20 -18.82 10.02
N MET A 83 -6.07 -18.82 10.74
CA MET A 83 -5.01 -17.81 10.60
C MET A 83 -4.47 -17.64 9.18
N PRO A 84 -4.12 -18.70 8.43
CA PRO A 84 -3.68 -18.54 7.05
C PRO A 84 -4.74 -17.89 6.15
N TYR A 85 -6.03 -18.12 6.44
CA TYR A 85 -7.13 -17.52 5.72
C TYR A 85 -7.27 -16.02 6.08
N VAL A 86 -7.22 -15.68 7.37
CA VAL A 86 -7.22 -14.29 7.86
C VAL A 86 -6.09 -13.50 7.22
N MET A 87 -4.86 -14.02 7.25
CA MET A 87 -3.70 -13.36 6.61
C MET A 87 -3.88 -13.15 5.11
N ARG A 88 -4.48 -14.13 4.41
CA ARG A 88 -4.75 -14.01 2.97
C ARG A 88 -5.79 -12.94 2.68
N VAL A 89 -6.86 -12.87 3.48
CA VAL A 89 -7.90 -11.84 3.35
C VAL A 89 -7.33 -10.46 3.64
N VAL A 90 -6.61 -10.29 4.75
CA VAL A 90 -5.99 -9.00 5.12
C VAL A 90 -5.03 -8.52 4.03
N SER A 91 -4.18 -9.43 3.52
CA SER A 91 -3.27 -9.11 2.42
C SER A 91 -4.02 -8.72 1.14
N GLY A 92 -5.07 -9.46 0.78
CA GLY A 92 -5.90 -9.16 -0.40
C GLY A 92 -6.58 -7.81 -0.29
N VAL A 93 -7.18 -7.51 0.86
CA VAL A 93 -7.82 -6.21 1.14
C VAL A 93 -6.78 -5.08 1.09
N GLY A 94 -5.60 -5.29 1.69
CA GLY A 94 -4.52 -4.31 1.66
C GLY A 94 -4.04 -3.98 0.24
N ILE A 95 -3.84 -5.00 -0.60
CA ILE A 95 -3.45 -4.81 -2.00
C ILE A 95 -4.54 -4.07 -2.79
N ALA A 96 -5.81 -4.45 -2.62
CA ALA A 96 -6.93 -3.79 -3.29
C ALA A 96 -7.05 -2.32 -2.88
N ALA A 97 -6.93 -2.02 -1.59
CA ALA A 97 -6.95 -0.66 -1.07
C ALA A 97 -5.81 0.20 -1.63
N MET A 98 -4.59 -0.35 -1.72
CA MET A 98 -3.45 0.36 -2.31
C MET A 98 -3.63 0.66 -3.79
N ILE A 99 -4.16 -0.29 -4.56
CA ILE A 99 -4.44 -0.07 -5.98
C ILE A 99 -5.47 1.04 -6.15
N TRP A 100 -6.53 1.02 -5.34
CA TRP A 100 -7.58 2.04 -5.37
C TRP A 100 -7.05 3.43 -4.99
N VAL A 101 -6.39 3.55 -3.82
CA VAL A 101 -5.84 4.83 -3.33
C VAL A 101 -4.77 5.36 -4.29
N GLY A 102 -3.85 4.51 -4.76
CA GLY A 102 -2.84 4.89 -5.74
C GLY A 102 -3.43 5.39 -7.05
N GLY A 103 -4.51 4.76 -7.54
CA GLY A 103 -5.24 5.21 -8.73
C GLY A 103 -5.91 6.57 -8.53
N HIS A 104 -6.55 6.78 -7.39
CA HIS A 104 -7.16 8.06 -7.03
C HIS A 104 -6.12 9.19 -6.96
N LEU A 105 -4.95 8.91 -6.37
CA LEU A 105 -3.83 9.87 -6.33
C LEU A 105 -3.29 10.21 -7.72
N VAL A 106 -3.22 9.22 -8.63
CA VAL A 106 -2.80 9.47 -10.02
C VAL A 106 -3.82 10.34 -10.74
N LEU A 107 -5.12 10.09 -10.57
CA LEU A 107 -6.18 10.88 -11.16
C LEU A 107 -6.17 12.31 -10.64
N SER A 108 -6.17 12.52 -9.34
CA SER A 108 -6.17 13.86 -8.71
C SER A 108 -4.86 14.61 -8.96
N GLY A 109 -3.72 13.91 -8.92
CA GLY A 109 -2.41 14.47 -9.25
C GLY A 109 -2.29 14.89 -10.70
N SER A 110 -2.84 14.11 -11.65
CA SER A 110 -2.84 14.51 -13.09
C SER A 110 -3.64 15.79 -13.32
N TYR A 111 -4.77 15.93 -12.64
CA TYR A 111 -5.57 17.17 -12.69
C TYR A 111 -4.78 18.39 -12.19
N THR A 112 -4.09 18.24 -11.05
CA THR A 112 -3.26 19.31 -10.47
C THR A 112 -2.09 19.71 -11.38
N LEU A 113 -1.54 18.78 -12.17
CA LEU A 113 -0.49 18.99 -13.15
C LEU A 113 -0.99 19.60 -14.48
N GLY A 114 -2.30 19.85 -14.60
CA GLY A 114 -2.90 20.46 -15.79
C GLY A 114 -3.42 19.45 -16.83
N TRP A 115 -3.34 18.15 -16.57
CA TRP A 115 -3.89 17.14 -17.45
C TRP A 115 -5.30 16.76 -17.01
N HIS A 116 -6.27 17.57 -17.44
CA HIS A 116 -7.67 17.50 -16.99
C HIS A 116 -8.48 16.36 -17.63
N ALA A 117 -8.01 15.79 -18.75
CA ALA A 117 -8.81 14.83 -19.52
C ALA A 117 -9.20 13.54 -18.77
N PRO A 118 -8.29 12.82 -18.07
CA PRO A 118 -8.67 11.60 -17.36
C PRO A 118 -9.64 11.85 -16.20
N TYR A 119 -9.34 12.89 -15.41
CA TYR A 119 -10.16 13.27 -14.26
C TYR A 119 -11.54 13.78 -14.69
N GLY A 120 -11.59 14.65 -15.73
CA GLY A 120 -12.84 15.18 -16.26
C GLY A 120 -13.77 14.10 -16.82
N PHE A 121 -13.21 13.06 -17.44
CA PHE A 121 -14.01 11.92 -17.91
C PHE A 121 -14.66 11.15 -16.77
N VAL A 122 -13.89 10.85 -15.71
CA VAL A 122 -14.40 10.17 -14.50
C VAL A 122 -15.47 11.02 -13.82
N HIS A 123 -15.22 12.33 -13.67
CA HIS A 123 -16.16 13.26 -13.04
C HIS A 123 -17.48 13.38 -13.81
N THR A 124 -17.44 13.36 -15.15
CA THR A 124 -18.66 13.37 -15.96
C THR A 124 -19.50 12.11 -15.76
N LEU A 125 -18.86 10.95 -15.59
CA LEU A 125 -19.55 9.69 -15.28
C LEU A 125 -20.12 9.70 -13.85
N GLU A 126 -19.37 10.23 -12.91
CA GLU A 126 -19.77 10.39 -11.51
C GLU A 126 -21.01 11.31 -11.39
N ASP A 127 -20.96 12.49 -12.04
CA ASP A 127 -22.08 13.44 -12.07
C ASP A 127 -23.33 12.81 -12.70
N SER A 128 -23.17 12.05 -13.77
CA SER A 128 -24.28 11.35 -14.43
C SER A 128 -24.89 10.28 -13.53
N ALA A 129 -24.05 9.54 -12.80
CA ALA A 129 -24.48 8.54 -11.82
C ALA A 129 -25.13 9.19 -10.58
N GLY A 130 -24.63 10.37 -10.17
CA GLY A 130 -25.12 11.12 -9.01
C GLY A 130 -26.55 11.65 -9.18
N GLN A 131 -27.04 11.82 -10.42
CA GLN A 131 -28.38 12.32 -10.70
C GLN A 131 -29.50 11.30 -10.48
N VAL A 132 -29.19 10.04 -10.17
CA VAL A 132 -30.19 9.01 -9.93
C VAL A 132 -30.87 9.22 -8.57
N PRO A 133 -32.22 9.44 -8.51
CA PRO A 133 -32.93 9.63 -7.24
C PRO A 133 -32.73 8.46 -6.28
N ALA A 134 -32.53 8.76 -5.01
CA ALA A 134 -32.35 7.82 -3.89
C ALA A 134 -31.03 7.06 -3.81
N VAL A 135 -30.32 6.79 -4.91
CA VAL A 135 -29.07 5.98 -4.91
C VAL A 135 -27.88 6.69 -5.58
N GLY A 136 -28.06 7.90 -6.09
CA GLY A 136 -27.05 8.65 -6.85
C GLY A 136 -25.72 8.81 -6.12
N GLY A 137 -25.74 9.14 -4.84
CA GLY A 137 -24.51 9.27 -4.05
C GLY A 137 -23.71 7.98 -3.92
N VAL A 138 -24.38 6.82 -3.80
CA VAL A 138 -23.72 5.52 -3.76
C VAL A 138 -23.16 5.15 -5.13
N LEU A 139 -23.90 5.44 -6.20
CA LEU A 139 -23.47 5.19 -7.57
C LEU A 139 -22.27 6.06 -7.95
N ALA A 140 -22.30 7.35 -7.62
CA ALA A 140 -21.19 8.27 -7.85
C ALA A 140 -19.92 7.78 -7.12
N TRP A 141 -20.02 7.44 -5.85
CA TRP A 141 -18.90 6.85 -5.09
C TRP A 141 -18.39 5.54 -5.70
N LEU A 142 -19.29 4.69 -6.20
CA LEU A 142 -18.91 3.42 -6.86
C LEU A 142 -18.16 3.68 -8.17
N VAL A 143 -18.61 4.65 -8.96
CA VAL A 143 -17.96 5.05 -10.22
C VAL A 143 -16.55 5.57 -9.94
N ASP A 144 -16.36 6.48 -8.98
CA ASP A 144 -15.04 6.97 -8.59
C ASP A 144 -14.13 5.83 -8.11
N THR A 145 -14.66 4.97 -7.25
CA THR A 145 -13.91 3.82 -6.70
C THR A 145 -13.44 2.87 -7.80
N VAL A 146 -14.31 2.51 -8.73
CA VAL A 146 -13.98 1.59 -9.84
C VAL A 146 -13.01 2.25 -10.82
N ALA A 147 -13.24 3.51 -11.19
CA ALA A 147 -12.36 4.26 -12.07
C ALA A 147 -10.96 4.40 -11.46
N SER A 148 -10.86 4.78 -10.19
CA SER A 148 -9.60 4.87 -9.46
C SER A 148 -8.88 3.52 -9.40
N ALA A 149 -9.59 2.43 -9.12
CA ALA A 149 -9.00 1.09 -9.09
C ALA A 149 -8.48 0.65 -10.48
N LEU A 150 -9.21 0.95 -11.56
CA LEU A 150 -8.77 0.66 -12.93
C LEU A 150 -7.51 1.45 -13.31
N VAL A 151 -7.47 2.74 -12.99
CA VAL A 151 -6.29 3.58 -13.25
C VAL A 151 -5.09 3.07 -12.43
N GLY A 152 -5.28 2.76 -11.16
CA GLY A 152 -4.25 2.18 -10.31
C GLY A 152 -3.71 0.85 -10.84
N LEU A 153 -4.60 -0.02 -11.33
CA LEU A 153 -4.22 -1.29 -11.95
C LEU A 153 -3.44 -1.09 -13.26
N LEU A 154 -3.86 -0.17 -14.12
CA LEU A 154 -3.18 0.14 -15.37
C LEU A 154 -1.79 0.71 -15.14
N VAL A 155 -1.67 1.68 -14.23
CA VAL A 155 -0.37 2.28 -13.87
C VAL A 155 0.53 1.24 -13.19
N GLY A 156 0.00 0.46 -12.25
CA GLY A 156 0.73 -0.62 -11.59
C GLY A 156 1.23 -1.68 -12.58
N PHE A 157 0.40 -2.07 -13.53
CA PHE A 157 0.78 -2.99 -14.61
C PHE A 157 1.86 -2.40 -15.51
N ALA A 158 1.71 -1.14 -15.96
CA ALA A 158 2.70 -0.46 -16.79
C ALA A 158 4.06 -0.37 -16.10
N VAL A 159 4.10 0.02 -14.82
CA VAL A 159 5.33 0.07 -14.01
C VAL A 159 5.92 -1.33 -13.82
N GLY A 160 5.07 -2.35 -13.61
CA GLY A 160 5.48 -3.75 -13.51
C GLY A 160 6.17 -4.24 -14.79
N VAL A 161 5.57 -3.98 -15.95
CA VAL A 161 6.12 -4.33 -17.26
C VAL A 161 7.46 -3.59 -17.51
N LEU A 162 7.53 -2.30 -17.17
CA LEU A 162 8.77 -1.53 -17.32
C LEU A 162 9.92 -2.13 -16.47
N ARG A 163 9.62 -2.69 -15.31
CA ARG A 163 10.63 -3.35 -14.46
C ARG A 163 11.07 -4.71 -14.98
N LEU A 164 10.25 -5.37 -15.80
CA LEU A 164 10.59 -6.62 -16.47
C LEU A 164 11.50 -6.42 -17.68
N ILE A 165 11.57 -5.19 -18.24
CA ILE A 165 12.53 -4.86 -19.29
C ILE A 165 13.93 -4.86 -18.65
N PRO A 166 14.81 -5.81 -19.03
CA PRO A 166 16.15 -5.87 -18.45
C PRO A 166 16.87 -4.56 -18.76
N LYS A 167 17.26 -3.81 -17.72
CA LYS A 167 18.22 -2.71 -17.90
C LYS A 167 19.44 -3.32 -18.59
N ARG A 168 19.65 -2.98 -19.86
CA ARG A 168 20.93 -3.21 -20.51
C ARG A 168 21.97 -2.51 -19.65
N ASN A 169 22.71 -3.29 -18.85
CA ASN A 169 23.91 -2.79 -18.21
C ASN A 169 24.80 -2.20 -19.31
N PRO A 170 25.18 -0.93 -19.23
CA PRO A 170 26.29 -0.46 -20.04
C PRO A 170 27.47 -1.35 -19.68
N LYS A 171 28.04 -2.03 -20.67
CA LYS A 171 29.21 -2.88 -20.53
C LYS A 171 30.24 -2.15 -19.68
N ALA A 172 30.70 -2.80 -18.60
CA ALA A 172 31.88 -2.35 -17.87
C ALA A 172 32.97 -2.01 -18.89
N THR A 173 33.46 -0.80 -18.82
CA THR A 173 34.54 -0.33 -19.68
C THR A 173 35.75 -1.25 -19.45
N PRO A 174 36.48 -1.68 -20.52
CA PRO A 174 37.59 -2.63 -20.39
C PRO A 174 38.72 -2.21 -19.45
N GLU A 175 38.73 -0.95 -19.05
CA GLU A 175 39.71 -0.35 -18.13
C GLU A 175 39.59 -0.86 -16.66
N GLN A 176 38.42 -1.29 -16.24
CA GLN A 176 38.22 -1.84 -14.88
C GLN A 176 38.64 -3.29 -14.73
N GLU A 177 38.74 -4.01 -15.83
CA GLU A 177 39.22 -5.41 -15.85
C GLU A 177 40.75 -5.46 -15.68
N HIS A 178 41.46 -4.46 -16.23
CA HIS A 178 42.94 -4.37 -16.07
C HIS A 178 43.35 -3.99 -14.63
N GLU A 179 42.58 -3.16 -13.95
CA GLU A 179 42.86 -2.73 -12.57
C GLU A 179 42.60 -3.85 -11.56
N SER A 180 41.58 -4.67 -11.81
CA SER A 180 41.26 -5.85 -10.97
C SER A 180 42.32 -6.95 -11.08
N VAL A 181 42.91 -7.14 -12.26
CA VAL A 181 43.97 -8.15 -12.47
C VAL A 181 45.30 -7.69 -11.89
N ALA A 182 45.58 -6.38 -11.90
CA ALA A 182 46.82 -5.83 -11.32
C ALA A 182 46.87 -5.90 -9.78
N GLN A 183 45.69 -5.96 -9.12
CA GLN A 183 45.61 -6.09 -7.65
C GLN A 183 45.76 -7.54 -7.14
N VAL A 184 45.66 -8.54 -8.00
CA VAL A 184 45.73 -9.97 -7.61
C VAL A 184 47.14 -10.54 -7.69
N ILE A 185 48.09 -9.85 -8.34
CA ILE A 185 49.48 -10.32 -8.48
C ILE A 185 50.37 -9.56 -7.49
N PRO A 186 50.81 -10.17 -6.34
CA PRO A 186 51.76 -9.53 -5.47
C PRO A 186 53.12 -9.41 -6.21
N PRO A 187 53.87 -8.31 -6.01
CA PRO A 187 55.19 -8.16 -6.62
C PRO A 187 56.11 -9.24 -6.04
N SER A 188 56.64 -10.07 -6.94
CA SER A 188 57.66 -11.05 -6.61
C SER A 188 58.94 -10.33 -6.16
N ALA A 189 59.32 -10.59 -4.90
CA ALA A 189 60.62 -10.22 -4.33
C ALA A 189 61.73 -11.10 -4.92
#